data_5cf877e420f9fa5bd24fc7412fe0c42d
#
_entry.id   5cf877e420f9fa5bd24fc7412fe0c42d
#
_cell.length_a   1.000
_cell.length_b   1.000
_cell.length_c   1.000
_cell.angle_alpha   90.00
_cell.angle_beta   90.00
_cell.angle_gamma   90.00
#
_symmetry.space_group_name_H-M   'P 1'
#
loop_
_entity.id
_entity.type
_entity.pdbx_description
1 polymer ?
#
loop_
_entity_poly.entity_id
_entity_poly.type
_entity_poly.pdbx_seq_one_letter_code
_entity_poly.pdbx_strand_id
1 'polypeptide(L)'
;MRSVKLRRVDEAVSFDAGEGEKRGRARSVAALARVSAPTLAEAFRAVASALMLLLAFPDFGLWPFAWVALAPLLYAVASRPRAPQSFLTGWLAGSIFFYASCHWLTFPMIRYAELPAWLAHMLMLVPALAGGLFVGLFALLLARVCARWGARGLLLAPALWAACEWLRLGVIGQLWNALGYSQAFHPALIQAARFGGVYAVGFFIVFVNAALAYALLRRDTRGLLFALASVACVALALFGLTLTNAPSTQGETGAVVVALQPNIVPDFNRDADELAVLKERHFASSAAAIRKLDESGAVGSVHLKEGEDCGCGFEAPHFPARVVVWPESPMNFSYERSPEFRERVARFTRENHASLLFNSLEPTGDGGGFNAAVLINEGGRVSAQYDKIRLMPFGEYVPLPRWMPGAGMMRGVVGDFTPGERYTLMPLVGVDDEREVRAGVFICLESAYPYITRRFAQEGADVLIEMTNDAYQGDTAVMRQHLSNAVFRAVETGRTLLRVTNTGVSARISPRGEVSDETGRFQEAVRVWEVARSDGRRTFYTRFGDTFVAACTLVSLFFLALTFRRRRPASAVE
;
A
#
# COMPACT_ATOMS: atom_id res chain seq x y z
N MET A 1 -66.52 25.27 65.62
CA MET A 1 -65.26 25.94 65.99
C MET A 1 -64.25 25.71 64.93
N ARG A 2 -63.81 26.78 64.37
CA ARG A 2 -62.69 27.08 63.42
C ARG A 2 -62.13 25.93 62.60
N SER A 3 -62.52 25.93 61.30
CA SER A 3 -61.83 25.31 60.16
C SER A 3 -60.60 26.13 59.77
N VAL A 4 -59.48 25.43 59.52
CA VAL A 4 -58.31 26.04 58.86
C VAL A 4 -58.20 25.45 57.47
N LYS A 5 -58.38 26.26 56.43
CA LYS A 5 -58.07 26.00 55.02
C LYS A 5 -56.56 25.93 54.81
N LEU A 6 -56.04 24.81 54.37
CA LEU A 6 -54.70 24.70 53.79
C LEU A 6 -54.80 24.90 52.26
N ARG A 7 -54.09 25.91 51.76
CA ARG A 7 -53.94 26.25 50.37
C ARG A 7 -53.12 25.19 49.62
N ARG A 8 -53.62 24.73 48.51
CA ARG A 8 -52.81 24.17 47.44
C ARG A 8 -52.13 25.30 46.67
N VAL A 9 -50.83 25.42 46.79
CA VAL A 9 -49.95 26.14 45.86
C VAL A 9 -48.71 25.27 45.83
N ASP A 10 -48.43 24.59 44.73
CA ASP A 10 -47.12 24.14 44.25
C ASP A 10 -47.31 23.03 43.22
N GLU A 11 -47.71 23.38 42.00
CA GLU A 11 -47.57 22.51 40.83
C GLU A 11 -47.48 23.29 39.50
N ALA A 12 -46.79 24.43 39.47
CA ALA A 12 -46.66 25.19 38.24
C ALA A 12 -45.24 25.73 37.94
N VAL A 13 -44.18 25.28 38.63
CA VAL A 13 -42.84 25.84 38.45
C VAL A 13 -41.80 24.86 37.92
N SER A 14 -42.09 23.57 37.71
CA SER A 14 -41.08 22.60 37.31
C SER A 14 -40.95 22.29 35.81
N PHE A 15 -41.76 22.87 34.92
CA PHE A 15 -41.75 22.54 33.47
C PHE A 15 -40.94 23.48 32.59
N ASP A 16 -40.58 24.69 33.03
CA ASP A 16 -39.96 25.71 32.19
C ASP A 16 -38.42 25.78 32.30
N ALA A 17 -37.82 25.21 33.35
CA ALA A 17 -36.36 25.21 33.54
C ALA A 17 -35.62 24.23 32.60
N GLY A 18 -36.26 23.12 32.22
CA GLY A 18 -35.64 22.08 31.36
C GLY A 18 -35.60 22.46 29.87
N GLU A 19 -36.55 23.24 29.37
CA GLU A 19 -36.52 23.68 27.96
C GLU A 19 -35.58 24.86 27.73
N GLY A 20 -35.42 25.75 28.69
CA GLY A 20 -34.49 26.88 28.64
C GLY A 20 -33.02 26.36 28.62
N GLU A 21 -32.69 25.35 29.41
CA GLU A 21 -31.37 24.74 29.43
C GLU A 21 -31.04 23.96 28.15
N LYS A 22 -32.01 23.21 27.60
CA LYS A 22 -31.87 22.50 26.31
C LYS A 22 -31.69 23.50 25.15
N ARG A 23 -32.47 24.59 25.11
CA ARG A 23 -32.32 25.66 24.11
C ARG A 23 -31.00 26.42 24.28
N GLY A 24 -30.53 26.64 25.50
CA GLY A 24 -29.26 27.25 25.79
C GLY A 24 -28.08 26.37 25.32
N ARG A 25 -28.13 25.06 25.60
CA ARG A 25 -27.14 24.08 25.12
C ARG A 25 -27.17 23.95 23.58
N ALA A 26 -28.35 23.86 22.96
CA ALA A 26 -28.47 23.82 21.50
C ALA A 26 -27.92 25.09 20.83
N ARG A 27 -28.19 26.27 21.39
CA ARG A 27 -27.63 27.55 20.91
C ARG A 27 -26.11 27.63 21.08
N SER A 28 -25.56 27.16 22.21
CA SER A 28 -24.11 27.15 22.43
C SER A 28 -23.41 26.12 21.53
N VAL A 29 -23.98 24.95 21.28
CA VAL A 29 -23.47 23.96 20.31
C VAL A 29 -23.53 24.50 18.88
N ALA A 30 -24.63 25.14 18.48
CA ALA A 30 -24.76 25.79 17.18
C ALA A 30 -23.79 26.96 16.98
N ALA A 31 -23.53 27.74 18.04
CA ALA A 31 -22.55 28.83 18.04
C ALA A 31 -21.11 28.27 17.93
N LEU A 32 -20.77 27.23 18.68
CA LEU A 32 -19.49 26.52 18.60
C LEU A 32 -19.30 25.89 17.20
N ALA A 33 -20.33 25.28 16.63
CA ALA A 33 -20.30 24.72 15.29
C ALA A 33 -20.06 25.82 14.21
N ARG A 34 -20.67 27.00 14.35
CA ARG A 34 -20.43 28.14 13.44
C ARG A 34 -19.02 28.73 13.57
N VAL A 35 -18.44 28.72 14.77
CA VAL A 35 -17.06 29.20 15.00
C VAL A 35 -16.03 28.21 14.47
N SER A 36 -16.40 26.94 14.35
CA SER A 36 -15.49 25.85 13.90
C SER A 36 -15.59 25.54 12.41
N ALA A 37 -16.67 25.96 11.72
CA ALA A 37 -16.87 25.66 10.30
C ALA A 37 -15.82 26.40 9.43
N PRO A 38 -15.28 25.73 8.38
CA PRO A 38 -14.43 26.39 7.39
C PRO A 38 -15.19 27.53 6.68
N THR A 39 -14.50 28.61 6.40
CA THR A 39 -15.03 29.66 5.49
C THR A 39 -15.10 29.10 4.05
N LEU A 40 -15.91 29.72 3.19
CA LEU A 40 -16.00 29.34 1.78
C LEU A 40 -14.61 29.33 1.10
N ALA A 41 -13.76 30.30 1.41
CA ALA A 41 -12.40 30.37 0.86
C ALA A 41 -11.50 29.23 1.36
N GLU A 42 -11.65 28.79 2.60
CA GLU A 42 -10.89 27.64 3.15
C GLU A 42 -11.43 26.33 2.58
N ALA A 43 -12.76 26.17 2.46
CA ALA A 43 -13.37 25.04 1.81
C ALA A 43 -12.94 24.92 0.33
N PHE A 44 -12.93 26.02 -0.41
CA PHE A 44 -12.42 26.04 -1.78
C PHE A 44 -10.97 25.59 -1.88
N ARG A 45 -10.09 26.06 -0.97
CA ARG A 45 -8.67 25.63 -0.94
C ARG A 45 -8.53 24.16 -0.57
N ALA A 46 -9.37 23.65 0.33
CA ALA A 46 -9.41 22.22 0.67
C ALA A 46 -9.79 21.37 -0.56
N VAL A 47 -10.84 21.76 -1.27
CA VAL A 47 -11.28 21.09 -2.51
C VAL A 47 -10.19 21.17 -3.58
N ALA A 48 -9.60 22.35 -3.79
CA ALA A 48 -8.51 22.52 -4.76
C ALA A 48 -7.31 21.61 -4.44
N SER A 49 -6.91 21.51 -3.16
CA SER A 49 -5.85 20.61 -2.73
C SER A 49 -6.21 19.14 -2.99
N ALA A 50 -7.44 18.73 -2.69
CA ALA A 50 -7.89 17.35 -2.91
C ALA A 50 -7.91 16.99 -4.41
N LEU A 51 -8.40 17.88 -5.26
CA LEU A 51 -8.44 17.65 -6.71
C LEU A 51 -7.05 17.62 -7.34
N MET A 52 -6.14 18.51 -6.93
CA MET A 52 -4.76 18.47 -7.41
C MET A 52 -4.03 17.21 -6.94
N LEU A 53 -4.28 16.74 -5.70
CA LEU A 53 -3.76 15.45 -5.25
C LEU A 53 -4.33 14.31 -6.08
N LEU A 54 -5.63 14.29 -6.36
CA LEU A 54 -6.25 13.27 -7.19
C LEU A 54 -5.58 13.19 -8.57
N LEU A 55 -5.34 14.35 -9.20
CA LEU A 55 -4.66 14.42 -10.50
C LEU A 55 -3.22 13.87 -10.46
N ALA A 56 -2.56 13.95 -9.31
CA ALA A 56 -1.19 13.44 -9.15
C ALA A 56 -1.10 11.91 -9.05
N PHE A 57 -2.20 11.23 -8.71
CA PHE A 57 -2.25 9.78 -8.57
C PHE A 57 -2.74 9.07 -9.84
N PRO A 58 -2.46 7.78 -10.02
CA PRO A 58 -3.11 6.99 -11.06
C PRO A 58 -4.67 6.96 -10.89
N ASP A 59 -5.43 7.00 -11.97
CA ASP A 59 -5.03 6.85 -13.38
C ASP A 59 -4.57 8.16 -14.06
N PHE A 60 -4.76 9.32 -13.44
CA PHE A 60 -4.37 10.59 -14.09
C PHE A 60 -2.85 10.69 -14.27
N GLY A 61 -2.07 10.34 -13.25
CA GLY A 61 -0.61 10.29 -13.33
C GLY A 61 0.09 11.63 -13.56
N LEU A 62 -0.60 12.74 -13.33
CA LEU A 62 -0.03 14.08 -13.45
C LEU A 62 0.82 14.42 -12.21
N TRP A 63 1.85 13.62 -11.99
CA TRP A 63 2.73 13.64 -10.82
C TRP A 63 3.23 15.03 -10.37
N PRO A 64 3.48 16.03 -11.26
CA PRO A 64 3.95 17.34 -10.81
C PRO A 64 2.97 18.06 -9.89
N PHE A 65 1.67 17.77 -10.01
CA PHE A 65 0.66 18.36 -9.13
C PHE A 65 0.92 18.05 -7.65
N ALA A 66 1.48 16.90 -7.28
CA ALA A 66 1.79 16.58 -5.89
C ALA A 66 2.68 17.65 -5.23
N TRP A 67 3.60 18.24 -6.00
CA TRP A 67 4.56 19.24 -5.50
C TRP A 67 3.95 20.61 -5.19
N VAL A 68 2.69 20.85 -5.59
CA VAL A 68 1.95 22.11 -5.35
C VAL A 68 0.59 21.88 -4.70
N ALA A 69 0.09 20.66 -4.70
CA ALA A 69 -1.28 20.30 -4.31
C ALA A 69 -1.64 20.65 -2.87
N LEU A 70 -0.70 20.53 -1.94
CA LEU A 70 -0.95 20.85 -0.53
C LEU A 70 -0.74 22.34 -0.21
N ALA A 71 -0.14 23.14 -1.09
CA ALA A 71 0.13 24.54 -0.84
C ALA A 71 -1.14 25.37 -0.51
N PRO A 72 -2.31 25.18 -1.18
CA PRO A 72 -3.55 25.86 -0.81
C PRO A 72 -4.05 25.49 0.59
N LEU A 73 -3.99 24.21 0.98
CA LEU A 73 -4.36 23.74 2.31
C LEU A 73 -3.43 24.32 3.37
N LEU A 74 -2.12 24.25 3.15
CA LEU A 74 -1.10 24.78 4.08
C LEU A 74 -1.24 26.29 4.24
N TYR A 75 -1.50 27.00 3.16
CA TYR A 75 -1.79 28.44 3.20
C TYR A 75 -3.05 28.73 4.03
N ALA A 76 -4.13 27.99 3.85
CA ALA A 76 -5.36 28.16 4.61
C ALA A 76 -5.11 28.00 6.12
N VAL A 77 -4.43 26.92 6.50
CA VAL A 77 -4.10 26.59 7.89
C VAL A 77 -3.20 27.66 8.52
N ALA A 78 -2.14 28.10 7.83
CA ALA A 78 -1.16 29.02 8.38
C ALA A 78 -1.60 30.49 8.37
N SER A 79 -2.49 30.89 7.44
CA SER A 79 -3.03 32.27 7.39
C SER A 79 -4.00 32.57 8.54
N ARG A 80 -4.75 31.56 8.99
CA ARG A 80 -5.72 31.66 10.10
C ARG A 80 -5.65 30.43 10.99
N PRO A 81 -4.65 30.31 11.85
CA PRO A 81 -4.36 29.08 12.59
C PRO A 81 -5.34 28.85 13.76
N ARG A 82 -6.56 28.46 13.43
CA ARG A 82 -7.62 28.07 14.38
C ARG A 82 -7.75 26.54 14.34
N ALA A 83 -7.32 25.86 15.38
CA ALA A 83 -7.17 24.40 15.39
C ALA A 83 -8.46 23.63 14.99
N PRO A 84 -9.67 23.89 15.56
CA PRO A 84 -10.89 23.17 15.16
C PRO A 84 -11.27 23.40 13.70
N GLN A 85 -11.15 24.66 13.22
CA GLN A 85 -11.48 25.02 11.83
C GLN A 85 -10.49 24.40 10.86
N SER A 86 -9.19 24.39 11.19
CA SER A 86 -8.14 23.76 10.39
C SER A 86 -8.34 22.24 10.31
N PHE A 87 -8.76 21.61 11.43
CA PHE A 87 -9.13 20.20 11.42
C PHE A 87 -10.20 19.91 10.37
N LEU A 88 -11.31 20.63 10.40
CA LEU A 88 -12.40 20.40 9.44
C LEU A 88 -11.98 20.70 7.99
N THR A 89 -11.13 21.71 7.79
CA THR A 89 -10.58 22.03 6.46
C THR A 89 -9.70 20.88 5.94
N GLY A 90 -8.81 20.35 6.76
CA GLY A 90 -7.97 19.20 6.43
C GLY A 90 -8.77 17.92 6.25
N TRP A 91 -9.75 17.69 7.14
CA TRP A 91 -10.64 16.53 7.05
C TRP A 91 -11.46 16.53 5.75
N LEU A 92 -12.00 17.69 5.36
CA LEU A 92 -12.69 17.86 4.08
C LEU A 92 -11.75 17.51 2.90
N ALA A 93 -10.54 18.08 2.87
CA ALA A 93 -9.57 17.81 1.80
C ALA A 93 -9.21 16.32 1.72
N GLY A 94 -8.87 15.69 2.85
CA GLY A 94 -8.53 14.28 2.92
C GLY A 94 -9.69 13.36 2.54
N SER A 95 -10.90 13.65 3.02
CA SER A 95 -12.09 12.85 2.72
C SER A 95 -12.45 12.87 1.24
N ILE A 96 -12.37 14.05 0.59
CA ILE A 96 -12.59 14.17 -0.86
C ILE A 96 -11.51 13.39 -1.62
N PHE A 97 -10.24 13.54 -1.23
CA PHE A 97 -9.15 12.83 -1.87
C PHE A 97 -9.31 11.31 -1.77
N PHE A 98 -9.52 10.77 -0.56
CA PHE A 98 -9.67 9.32 -0.38
C PHE A 98 -10.93 8.78 -1.04
N TYR A 99 -12.04 9.51 -1.00
CA TYR A 99 -13.25 9.10 -1.71
C TYR A 99 -13.01 9.01 -3.21
N ALA A 100 -12.47 10.06 -3.81
CA ALA A 100 -12.26 10.13 -5.25
C ALA A 100 -11.17 9.15 -5.74
N SER A 101 -10.08 8.97 -4.98
CA SER A 101 -8.97 8.08 -5.38
C SER A 101 -9.23 6.59 -5.12
N CYS A 102 -10.14 6.26 -4.20
CA CYS A 102 -10.47 4.88 -3.83
C CYS A 102 -11.93 4.48 -4.14
N HIS A 103 -12.65 5.26 -4.97
CA HIS A 103 -14.05 4.94 -5.34
C HIS A 103 -14.20 3.57 -6.00
N TRP A 104 -13.12 3.00 -6.54
CA TRP A 104 -13.09 1.66 -7.09
C TRP A 104 -13.50 0.57 -6.07
N LEU A 105 -13.44 0.84 -4.76
CA LEU A 105 -13.97 -0.06 -3.74
C LEU A 105 -15.49 -0.29 -3.87
N THR A 106 -16.22 0.58 -4.56
CA THR A 106 -17.65 0.37 -4.84
C THR A 106 -17.89 -0.73 -5.88
N PHE A 107 -16.90 -1.01 -6.76
CA PHE A 107 -17.03 -2.01 -7.81
C PHE A 107 -17.37 -3.41 -7.26
N PRO A 108 -16.59 -4.00 -6.35
CA PRO A 108 -16.92 -5.32 -5.78
C PRO A 108 -18.24 -5.30 -5.00
N MET A 109 -18.59 -4.20 -4.35
CA MET A 109 -19.85 -4.06 -3.62
C MET A 109 -21.07 -4.13 -4.57
N ILE A 110 -20.98 -3.49 -5.74
CA ILE A 110 -22.05 -3.47 -6.73
C ILE A 110 -22.05 -4.77 -7.55
N ARG A 111 -20.88 -5.23 -8.00
CA ARG A 111 -20.77 -6.33 -8.97
C ARG A 111 -20.92 -7.71 -8.35
N TYR A 112 -20.36 -7.93 -7.13
CA TYR A 112 -20.33 -9.25 -6.52
C TYR A 112 -21.22 -9.36 -5.28
N ALA A 113 -21.37 -8.28 -4.50
CA ALA A 113 -22.30 -8.26 -3.37
C ALA A 113 -23.70 -7.76 -3.74
N GLU A 114 -23.93 -7.43 -5.02
CA GLU A 114 -25.20 -6.99 -5.61
C GLU A 114 -25.86 -5.82 -4.85
N LEU A 115 -25.05 -4.99 -4.18
CA LEU A 115 -25.57 -3.83 -3.47
C LEU A 115 -26.05 -2.75 -4.44
N PRO A 116 -27.17 -2.06 -4.15
CA PRO A 116 -27.56 -0.88 -4.89
C PRO A 116 -26.44 0.16 -4.92
N ALA A 117 -26.19 0.79 -6.06
CA ALA A 117 -25.07 1.74 -6.25
C ALA A 117 -25.04 2.84 -5.17
N TRP A 118 -26.22 3.41 -4.83
CA TRP A 118 -26.31 4.44 -3.79
C TRP A 118 -25.79 3.96 -2.42
N LEU A 119 -26.07 2.69 -2.05
CA LEU A 119 -25.62 2.10 -0.79
C LEU A 119 -24.10 1.85 -0.82
N ALA A 120 -23.57 1.31 -1.93
CA ALA A 120 -22.14 1.12 -2.11
C ALA A 120 -21.37 2.46 -1.96
N HIS A 121 -21.87 3.53 -2.56
CA HIS A 121 -21.29 4.87 -2.42
C HIS A 121 -21.43 5.44 -1.00
N MET A 122 -22.52 5.17 -0.28
CA MET A 122 -22.66 5.55 1.14
C MET A 122 -21.66 4.79 2.02
N LEU A 123 -21.49 3.47 1.80
CA LEU A 123 -20.51 2.67 2.53
C LEU A 123 -19.07 3.13 2.25
N MET A 124 -18.77 3.56 1.02
CA MET A 124 -17.45 4.11 0.66
C MET A 124 -17.12 5.41 1.41
N LEU A 125 -18.11 6.17 1.87
CA LEU A 125 -17.85 7.35 2.70
C LEU A 125 -17.12 6.98 4.01
N VAL A 126 -17.36 5.80 4.57
CA VAL A 126 -16.77 5.40 5.86
C VAL A 126 -15.23 5.35 5.78
N PRO A 127 -14.60 4.57 4.90
CA PRO A 127 -13.14 4.56 4.77
C PRO A 127 -12.58 5.92 4.29
N ALA A 128 -13.30 6.66 3.45
CA ALA A 128 -12.88 7.98 3.00
C ALA A 128 -12.84 9.01 4.15
N LEU A 129 -13.87 9.05 4.98
CA LEU A 129 -13.92 9.90 6.17
C LEU A 129 -12.87 9.50 7.20
N ALA A 130 -12.66 8.19 7.40
CA ALA A 130 -11.63 7.66 8.30
C ALA A 130 -10.21 8.04 7.82
N GLY A 131 -9.90 7.88 6.52
CA GLY A 131 -8.64 8.33 5.94
C GLY A 131 -8.44 9.85 6.06
N GLY A 132 -9.51 10.61 5.83
CA GLY A 132 -9.53 12.07 5.96
C GLY A 132 -9.18 12.56 7.38
N LEU A 133 -9.53 11.80 8.44
CA LEU A 133 -9.22 12.17 9.83
C LEU A 133 -7.72 12.46 10.05
N PHE A 134 -6.83 11.73 9.38
CA PHE A 134 -5.39 11.93 9.52
C PHE A 134 -4.91 13.22 8.87
N VAL A 135 -5.54 13.64 7.76
CA VAL A 135 -5.29 14.95 7.14
C VAL A 135 -5.88 16.08 8.01
N GLY A 136 -7.05 15.84 8.61
CA GLY A 136 -7.64 16.74 9.62
C GLY A 136 -6.74 16.91 10.84
N LEU A 137 -6.23 15.80 11.39
CA LEU A 137 -5.29 15.81 12.53
C LEU A 137 -4.00 16.56 12.16
N PHE A 138 -3.42 16.29 11.00
CA PHE A 138 -2.28 17.03 10.50
C PHE A 138 -2.54 18.55 10.48
N ALA A 139 -3.68 18.98 9.90
CA ALA A 139 -4.04 20.38 9.79
C ALA A 139 -4.27 21.03 11.18
N LEU A 140 -4.88 20.30 12.11
CA LEU A 140 -5.06 20.73 13.51
C LEU A 140 -3.73 20.97 14.21
N LEU A 141 -2.82 19.99 14.13
CA LEU A 141 -1.52 20.06 14.78
C LEU A 141 -0.66 21.17 14.16
N LEU A 142 -0.67 21.29 12.84
CA LEU A 142 0.03 22.37 12.14
C LEU A 142 -0.54 23.76 12.51
N ALA A 143 -1.86 23.92 12.62
CA ALA A 143 -2.47 25.16 13.06
C ALA A 143 -1.98 25.56 14.45
N ARG A 144 -1.85 24.59 15.38
CA ARG A 144 -1.34 24.84 16.73
C ARG A 144 0.11 25.33 16.71
N VAL A 145 0.93 24.73 15.85
CA VAL A 145 2.32 25.14 15.62
C VAL A 145 2.39 26.55 15.02
N CYS A 146 1.58 26.81 13.98
CA CYS A 146 1.52 28.12 13.32
C CYS A 146 0.96 29.22 14.24
N ALA A 147 0.03 28.91 15.14
CA ALA A 147 -0.45 29.86 16.15
C ALA A 147 0.68 30.34 17.09
N ARG A 148 1.68 29.48 17.34
CA ARG A 148 2.83 29.78 18.23
C ARG A 148 3.96 30.51 17.52
N TRP A 149 4.29 30.12 16.27
CA TRP A 149 5.48 30.60 15.53
C TRP A 149 5.15 31.32 14.21
N GLY A 150 3.88 31.60 13.93
CA GLY A 150 3.44 32.21 12.67
C GLY A 150 3.76 31.33 11.48
N ALA A 151 4.05 31.95 10.33
CA ALA A 151 4.37 31.25 9.09
C ALA A 151 5.61 30.31 9.21
N ARG A 152 6.53 30.57 10.15
CA ARG A 152 7.67 29.68 10.41
C ARG A 152 7.25 28.29 10.87
N GLY A 153 6.06 28.15 11.43
CA GLY A 153 5.48 26.86 11.81
C GLY A 153 5.34 25.88 10.63
N LEU A 154 5.28 26.39 9.40
CA LEU A 154 5.23 25.56 8.19
C LEU A 154 6.48 24.70 8.00
N LEU A 155 7.63 25.06 8.59
CA LEU A 155 8.86 24.24 8.55
C LEU A 155 8.67 22.87 9.23
N LEU A 156 7.69 22.74 10.14
CA LEU A 156 7.38 21.45 10.77
C LEU A 156 6.40 20.60 9.95
N ALA A 157 5.74 21.16 8.92
CA ALA A 157 4.73 20.45 8.15
C ALA A 157 5.21 19.12 7.56
N PRO A 158 6.44 18.98 7.00
CA PRO A 158 6.91 17.71 6.46
C PRO A 158 6.99 16.61 7.52
N ALA A 159 7.52 16.91 8.69
CA ALA A 159 7.66 15.96 9.80
C ALA A 159 6.28 15.56 10.37
N LEU A 160 5.37 16.52 10.54
CA LEU A 160 3.99 16.28 10.99
C LEU A 160 3.22 15.41 9.99
N TRP A 161 3.40 15.65 8.68
CA TRP A 161 2.76 14.84 7.64
C TRP A 161 3.22 13.39 7.70
N ALA A 162 4.53 13.17 7.70
CA ALA A 162 5.12 11.84 7.81
C ALA A 162 4.61 11.11 9.08
N ALA A 163 4.57 11.80 10.22
CA ALA A 163 4.04 11.24 11.46
C ALA A 163 2.56 10.86 11.38
N CYS A 164 1.73 11.67 10.71
CA CYS A 164 0.30 11.37 10.51
C CYS A 164 0.07 10.21 9.54
N GLU A 165 0.89 10.07 8.48
CA GLU A 165 0.85 8.91 7.59
C GLU A 165 1.26 7.62 8.32
N TRP A 166 2.31 7.68 9.16
CA TRP A 166 2.73 6.54 9.97
C TRP A 166 1.67 6.15 11.00
N LEU A 167 1.04 7.13 11.65
CA LEU A 167 -0.10 6.90 12.53
C LEU A 167 -1.27 6.25 11.78
N ARG A 168 -1.51 6.65 10.53
CA ARG A 168 -2.55 6.05 9.66
C ARG A 168 -2.27 4.56 9.42
N LEU A 169 -1.02 4.19 9.12
CA LEU A 169 -0.63 2.78 9.01
C LEU A 169 -0.89 2.02 10.30
N GLY A 170 -0.53 2.59 11.45
CA GLY A 170 -0.73 1.96 12.76
C GLY A 170 -2.20 1.77 13.16
N VAL A 171 -3.10 2.68 12.75
CA VAL A 171 -4.51 2.69 13.14
C VAL A 171 -5.40 1.97 12.12
N ILE A 172 -5.26 2.30 10.82
CA ILE A 172 -6.07 1.69 9.74
C ILE A 172 -5.48 0.35 9.32
N GLY A 173 -4.20 0.13 9.57
CA GLY A 173 -3.50 -1.10 9.26
C GLY A 173 -2.90 -1.17 7.85
N GLN A 174 -3.09 -0.15 6.99
CA GLN A 174 -2.52 -0.11 5.64
C GLN A 174 -2.18 1.32 5.19
N LEU A 175 -1.26 1.42 4.22
CA LEU A 175 -0.72 2.69 3.76
C LEU A 175 -1.11 3.03 2.30
N TRP A 176 -2.33 2.68 1.88
CA TRP A 176 -2.82 2.95 0.53
C TRP A 176 -2.83 4.45 0.23
N ASN A 177 -2.38 4.84 -0.98
CA ASN A 177 -2.31 6.23 -1.43
C ASN A 177 -1.57 7.17 -0.47
N ALA A 178 -0.46 6.72 0.16
CA ALA A 178 0.48 7.65 0.79
C ALA A 178 1.04 8.63 -0.25
N LEU A 179 1.32 9.86 0.18
CA LEU A 179 1.68 10.95 -0.74
C LEU A 179 2.87 10.60 -1.65
N GLY A 180 3.85 9.88 -1.13
CA GLY A 180 5.03 9.45 -1.90
C GLY A 180 4.68 8.59 -3.11
N TYR A 181 3.62 7.78 -3.05
CA TYR A 181 3.21 6.91 -4.17
C TYR A 181 2.82 7.68 -5.44
N SER A 182 2.47 8.96 -5.34
CA SER A 182 2.25 9.83 -6.50
C SER A 182 3.47 9.95 -7.42
N GLN A 183 4.67 9.59 -6.94
CA GLN A 183 5.93 9.66 -7.68
C GLN A 183 6.44 8.28 -8.15
N ALA A 184 5.68 7.20 -7.96
CA ALA A 184 6.15 5.82 -8.11
C ALA A 184 6.81 5.53 -9.46
N PHE A 185 6.28 6.10 -10.55
CA PHE A 185 6.77 5.85 -11.91
C PHE A 185 7.88 6.83 -12.35
N HIS A 186 8.53 7.50 -11.39
CA HIS A 186 9.62 8.42 -11.62
C HIS A 186 10.83 8.04 -10.75
N PRO A 187 11.66 7.07 -11.17
CA PRO A 187 12.74 6.50 -10.38
C PRO A 187 13.66 7.52 -9.73
N ALA A 188 13.99 8.63 -10.43
CA ALA A 188 14.83 9.68 -9.88
C ALA A 188 14.24 10.38 -8.65
N LEU A 189 12.91 10.42 -8.52
CA LEU A 189 12.22 11.11 -7.42
C LEU A 189 11.99 10.25 -6.18
N ILE A 190 12.09 8.93 -6.33
CA ILE A 190 11.75 7.98 -5.25
C ILE A 190 12.96 7.37 -4.52
N GLN A 191 14.20 7.75 -4.89
CA GLN A 191 15.40 7.16 -4.27
C GLN A 191 15.52 7.42 -2.76
N ALA A 192 14.85 8.47 -2.26
CA ALA A 192 14.76 8.73 -0.82
C ALA A 192 14.08 7.59 -0.05
N ALA A 193 13.28 6.76 -0.72
CA ALA A 193 12.62 5.62 -0.09
C ALA A 193 13.61 4.57 0.44
N ARG A 194 14.84 4.47 -0.11
CA ARG A 194 15.91 3.62 0.41
C ARG A 194 16.36 4.00 1.83
N PHE A 195 16.06 5.24 2.27
CA PHE A 195 16.46 5.78 3.56
C PHE A 195 15.29 5.83 4.55
N GLY A 196 14.14 6.29 4.16
CA GLY A 196 13.01 6.51 5.06
C GLY A 196 11.67 5.99 4.54
N GLY A 197 11.69 5.03 3.61
CA GLY A 197 10.49 4.50 3.01
C GLY A 197 9.71 5.56 2.22
N VAL A 198 8.47 5.25 1.90
CA VAL A 198 7.55 6.18 1.21
C VAL A 198 7.42 7.51 1.97
N TYR A 199 7.60 7.51 3.29
CA TYR A 199 7.52 8.71 4.14
C TYR A 199 8.56 9.76 3.79
N ALA A 200 9.80 9.35 3.43
CA ALA A 200 10.85 10.28 3.04
C ALA A 200 10.52 11.00 1.73
N VAL A 201 9.90 10.32 0.78
CA VAL A 201 9.43 10.95 -0.48
C VAL A 201 8.30 11.93 -0.18
N GLY A 202 7.30 11.53 0.62
CA GLY A 202 6.22 12.40 1.10
C GLY A 202 6.76 13.64 1.84
N PHE A 203 7.78 13.46 2.67
CA PHE A 203 8.44 14.55 3.38
C PHE A 203 8.99 15.64 2.42
N PHE A 204 9.71 15.26 1.37
CA PHE A 204 10.22 16.21 0.39
C PHE A 204 9.10 16.93 -0.37
N ILE A 205 8.05 16.22 -0.75
CA ILE A 205 6.88 16.81 -1.40
C ILE A 205 6.23 17.86 -0.49
N VAL A 206 5.99 17.52 0.78
CA VAL A 206 5.39 18.47 1.73
C VAL A 206 6.32 19.63 2.03
N PHE A 207 7.63 19.42 2.05
CA PHE A 207 8.61 20.50 2.25
C PHE A 207 8.51 21.57 1.16
N VAL A 208 8.43 21.16 -0.12
CA VAL A 208 8.24 22.11 -1.24
C VAL A 208 6.88 22.82 -1.11
N ASN A 209 5.80 22.09 -0.84
CA ASN A 209 4.47 22.70 -0.64
C ASN A 209 4.47 23.72 0.52
N ALA A 210 5.17 23.43 1.62
CA ALA A 210 5.30 24.32 2.76
C ALA A 210 6.10 25.59 2.41
N ALA A 211 7.17 25.45 1.62
CA ALA A 211 7.96 26.58 1.15
C ALA A 211 7.13 27.49 0.21
N LEU A 212 6.33 26.91 -0.68
CA LEU A 212 5.40 27.67 -1.53
C LEU A 212 4.33 28.39 -0.71
N ALA A 213 3.70 27.70 0.26
CA ALA A 213 2.72 28.31 1.15
C ALA A 213 3.35 29.45 1.99
N TYR A 214 4.60 29.28 2.43
CA TYR A 214 5.35 30.33 3.14
C TYR A 214 5.58 31.56 2.26
N ALA A 215 6.01 31.38 1.01
CA ALA A 215 6.19 32.48 0.05
C ALA A 215 4.87 33.24 -0.22
N LEU A 216 3.76 32.50 -0.40
CA LEU A 216 2.44 33.10 -0.58
C LEU A 216 1.96 33.91 0.64
N LEU A 217 2.36 33.52 1.86
CA LEU A 217 2.05 34.27 3.08
C LEU A 217 2.90 35.52 3.23
N ARG A 218 4.18 35.43 2.92
CA ARG A 218 5.15 36.53 3.06
C ARG A 218 4.94 37.63 2.04
N ARG A 219 4.67 37.27 0.78
CA ARG A 219 4.48 38.16 -0.37
C ARG A 219 5.64 39.14 -0.59
N ASP A 220 6.85 38.75 -0.21
CA ASP A 220 8.08 39.51 -0.36
C ASP A 220 9.15 38.71 -1.13
N THR A 221 10.19 39.38 -1.60
CA THR A 221 11.30 38.74 -2.32
C THR A 221 12.02 37.70 -1.48
N ARG A 222 12.09 37.86 -0.15
CA ARG A 222 12.73 36.88 0.75
C ARG A 222 11.93 35.58 0.80
N GLY A 223 10.60 35.67 0.83
CA GLY A 223 9.74 34.49 0.77
C GLY A 223 9.89 33.72 -0.54
N LEU A 224 9.95 34.46 -1.68
CA LEU A 224 10.19 33.85 -2.99
C LEU A 224 11.55 33.17 -3.07
N LEU A 225 12.61 33.87 -2.64
CA LEU A 225 13.97 33.32 -2.61
C LEU A 225 14.06 32.06 -1.74
N PHE A 226 13.38 32.06 -0.58
CA PHE A 226 13.31 30.87 0.27
C PHE A 226 12.62 29.69 -0.44
N ALA A 227 11.51 29.92 -1.15
CA ALA A 227 10.83 28.86 -1.90
C ALA A 227 11.71 28.32 -3.02
N LEU A 228 12.35 29.19 -3.81
CA LEU A 228 13.24 28.79 -4.88
C LEU A 228 14.46 28.00 -4.35
N ALA A 229 15.08 28.48 -3.26
CA ALA A 229 16.18 27.77 -2.61
C ALA A 229 15.75 26.40 -2.08
N SER A 230 14.53 26.30 -1.51
CA SER A 230 13.98 25.04 -1.04
C SER A 230 13.77 24.03 -2.18
N VAL A 231 13.20 24.46 -3.30
CA VAL A 231 13.05 23.63 -4.50
C VAL A 231 14.40 23.16 -5.02
N ALA A 232 15.37 24.09 -5.15
CA ALA A 232 16.71 23.76 -5.59
C ALA A 232 17.41 22.77 -4.64
N CYS A 233 17.28 22.96 -3.33
CA CYS A 233 17.85 22.06 -2.33
C CYS A 233 17.26 20.65 -2.44
N VAL A 234 15.94 20.52 -2.58
CA VAL A 234 15.28 19.23 -2.79
C VAL A 234 15.72 18.59 -4.10
N ALA A 235 15.78 19.35 -5.19
CA ALA A 235 16.23 18.84 -6.48
C ALA A 235 17.67 18.32 -6.41
N LEU A 236 18.58 19.06 -5.77
CA LEU A 236 19.97 18.64 -5.55
C LEU A 236 20.06 17.40 -4.65
N ALA A 237 19.27 17.34 -3.59
CA ALA A 237 19.23 16.17 -2.70
C ALA A 237 18.74 14.93 -3.45
N LEU A 238 17.64 15.01 -4.19
CA LEU A 238 17.12 13.91 -5.00
C LEU A 238 18.11 13.49 -6.09
N PHE A 239 18.73 14.46 -6.78
CA PHE A 239 19.78 14.17 -7.76
C PHE A 239 20.97 13.47 -7.10
N GLY A 240 21.46 13.97 -5.97
CA GLY A 240 22.54 13.31 -5.21
C GLY A 240 22.21 11.86 -4.82
N LEU A 241 20.95 11.60 -4.46
CA LEU A 241 20.49 10.25 -4.15
C LEU A 241 20.49 9.32 -5.39
N THR A 242 20.30 9.83 -6.60
CA THR A 242 20.40 9.02 -7.83
C THR A 242 21.83 8.58 -8.11
N LEU A 243 22.82 9.37 -7.69
CA LEU A 243 24.25 9.06 -7.86
C LEU A 243 24.75 8.03 -6.85
N THR A 244 24.02 7.77 -5.76
CA THR A 244 24.42 6.75 -4.79
C THR A 244 24.20 5.36 -5.35
N ASN A 245 25.18 4.46 -5.10
CA ASN A 245 25.07 3.06 -5.52
C ASN A 245 23.84 2.40 -4.86
N ALA A 246 22.83 2.06 -5.64
CA ALA A 246 21.79 1.17 -5.21
C ALA A 246 22.37 -0.24 -5.03
N PRO A 247 21.80 -1.08 -4.15
CA PRO A 247 22.04 -2.51 -4.22
C PRO A 247 21.83 -3.00 -5.66
N SER A 248 22.71 -3.84 -6.16
CA SER A 248 22.65 -4.30 -7.54
C SER A 248 22.30 -5.79 -7.57
N THR A 249 21.70 -6.19 -8.66
CA THR A 249 21.52 -7.60 -9.03
C THR A 249 22.53 -7.98 -10.11
N GLN A 250 23.76 -7.49 -10.00
CA GLN A 250 24.84 -7.85 -10.92
C GLN A 250 25.43 -9.20 -10.48
N GLY A 251 25.21 -10.20 -11.27
CA GLY A 251 25.71 -11.57 -11.08
C GLY A 251 25.23 -12.46 -12.21
N GLU A 252 25.71 -13.68 -12.25
CA GLU A 252 25.19 -14.71 -13.14
C GLU A 252 23.70 -14.99 -12.82
N THR A 253 22.95 -15.33 -13.86
CA THR A 253 21.54 -15.72 -13.72
C THR A 253 21.44 -16.98 -12.87
N GLY A 254 20.81 -16.88 -11.69
CA GLY A 254 20.60 -18.01 -10.80
C GLY A 254 19.24 -18.69 -10.98
N ALA A 255 18.25 -17.96 -11.52
CA ALA A 255 16.94 -18.51 -11.82
C ALA A 255 16.28 -17.81 -13.03
N VAL A 256 15.44 -18.55 -13.73
CA VAL A 256 14.56 -18.05 -14.79
C VAL A 256 13.12 -18.23 -14.34
N VAL A 257 12.38 -17.14 -14.27
CA VAL A 257 10.99 -17.12 -13.85
C VAL A 257 10.08 -16.97 -15.07
N VAL A 258 9.19 -17.94 -15.26
CA VAL A 258 8.12 -17.92 -16.26
C VAL A 258 6.83 -17.49 -15.55
N ALA A 259 6.45 -16.24 -15.73
CA ALA A 259 5.30 -15.63 -15.07
C ALA A 259 4.06 -15.69 -15.97
N LEU A 260 2.98 -16.27 -15.48
CA LEU A 260 1.69 -16.35 -16.19
C LEU A 260 0.76 -15.22 -15.75
N GLN A 261 0.11 -14.60 -16.74
CA GLN A 261 -1.08 -13.75 -16.58
C GLN A 261 -2.24 -14.39 -17.32
N PRO A 262 -3.04 -15.24 -16.67
CA PRO A 262 -4.05 -16.07 -17.35
C PRO A 262 -5.32 -15.33 -17.73
N ASN A 263 -5.51 -14.11 -17.24
CA ASN A 263 -6.67 -13.26 -17.51
C ASN A 263 -8.02 -13.94 -17.24
N ILE A 264 -8.18 -14.52 -16.04
CA ILE A 264 -9.43 -15.16 -15.63
C ILE A 264 -10.26 -14.16 -14.82
N VAL A 265 -11.41 -13.79 -15.38
CA VAL A 265 -12.37 -12.93 -14.66
C VAL A 265 -12.98 -13.71 -13.49
N PRO A 266 -13.12 -13.16 -12.28
CA PRO A 266 -13.76 -13.85 -11.17
C PRO A 266 -15.21 -14.22 -11.47
N ASP A 267 -15.53 -15.49 -11.27
CA ASP A 267 -16.87 -16.03 -11.31
C ASP A 267 -17.03 -17.06 -10.19
N PHE A 268 -17.98 -16.84 -9.30
CA PHE A 268 -18.24 -17.71 -8.15
C PHE A 268 -19.13 -18.90 -8.46
N ASN A 269 -19.71 -18.95 -9.66
CA ASN A 269 -20.68 -19.97 -10.07
C ASN A 269 -20.08 -21.02 -11.01
N ARG A 270 -18.73 -21.07 -11.19
CA ARG A 270 -18.07 -22.06 -12.03
C ARG A 270 -18.25 -23.47 -11.51
N ASP A 271 -18.60 -24.38 -12.41
CA ASP A 271 -18.66 -25.81 -12.11
C ASP A 271 -17.26 -26.47 -12.05
N ALA A 272 -17.23 -27.74 -11.66
CA ALA A 272 -15.97 -28.48 -11.49
C ALA A 272 -15.25 -28.72 -12.85
N ASP A 273 -16.01 -28.89 -13.92
CA ASP A 273 -15.46 -29.16 -15.26
C ASP A 273 -14.81 -27.90 -15.82
N GLU A 274 -15.44 -26.76 -15.66
CA GLU A 274 -14.88 -25.44 -16.01
C GLU A 274 -13.58 -25.13 -15.26
N LEU A 275 -13.55 -25.41 -13.95
CA LEU A 275 -12.34 -25.28 -13.13
C LEU A 275 -11.23 -26.24 -13.57
N ALA A 276 -11.56 -27.46 -14.00
CA ALA A 276 -10.60 -28.41 -14.54
C ALA A 276 -9.98 -27.89 -15.87
N VAL A 277 -10.81 -27.37 -16.77
CA VAL A 277 -10.35 -26.76 -18.04
C VAL A 277 -9.41 -25.59 -17.78
N LEU A 278 -9.75 -24.71 -16.81
CA LEU A 278 -8.90 -23.57 -16.46
C LEU A 278 -7.54 -24.01 -15.89
N LYS A 279 -7.51 -25.04 -15.05
CA LYS A 279 -6.24 -25.60 -14.53
C LYS A 279 -5.38 -26.18 -15.66
N GLU A 280 -5.96 -26.97 -16.57
CA GLU A 280 -5.22 -27.52 -17.72
C GLU A 280 -4.72 -26.42 -18.66
N ARG A 281 -5.46 -25.33 -18.85
CA ARG A 281 -4.98 -24.15 -19.58
C ARG A 281 -3.72 -23.56 -18.94
N HIS A 282 -3.65 -23.46 -17.60
CA HIS A 282 -2.45 -22.99 -16.92
C HIS A 282 -1.26 -23.91 -17.19
N PHE A 283 -1.44 -25.24 -17.10
CA PHE A 283 -0.38 -26.20 -17.41
C PHE A 283 0.07 -26.10 -18.87
N ALA A 284 -0.89 -26.03 -19.80
CA ALA A 284 -0.60 -25.94 -21.23
C ALA A 284 0.18 -24.67 -21.58
N SER A 285 -0.25 -23.50 -21.04
CA SER A 285 0.43 -22.21 -21.24
C SER A 285 1.83 -22.23 -20.64
N SER A 286 2.00 -22.83 -19.45
CA SER A 286 3.29 -22.99 -18.78
C SER A 286 4.24 -23.86 -19.59
N ALA A 287 3.79 -25.04 -20.05
CA ALA A 287 4.59 -25.94 -20.86
C ALA A 287 4.97 -25.32 -22.22
N ALA A 288 4.04 -24.58 -22.85
CA ALA A 288 4.33 -23.88 -24.10
C ALA A 288 5.41 -22.80 -23.92
N ALA A 289 5.36 -22.06 -22.79
CA ALA A 289 6.36 -21.05 -22.49
C ALA A 289 7.75 -21.66 -22.25
N ILE A 290 7.82 -22.79 -21.52
CA ILE A 290 9.09 -23.50 -21.28
C ILE A 290 9.66 -24.02 -22.62
N ARG A 291 8.86 -24.68 -23.47
CA ARG A 291 9.32 -25.11 -24.80
C ARG A 291 9.86 -23.97 -25.64
N LYS A 292 9.15 -22.83 -25.67
CA LYS A 292 9.62 -21.64 -26.40
C LYS A 292 10.96 -21.11 -25.84
N LEU A 293 11.15 -21.20 -24.53
CA LEU A 293 12.40 -20.84 -23.88
C LEU A 293 13.54 -21.77 -24.34
N ASP A 294 13.29 -23.08 -24.38
CA ASP A 294 14.25 -24.10 -24.85
C ASP A 294 14.63 -23.90 -26.33
N GLU A 295 13.62 -23.63 -27.18
CA GLU A 295 13.84 -23.37 -28.61
C GLU A 295 14.65 -22.10 -28.87
N SER A 296 14.51 -21.08 -28.01
CA SER A 296 15.23 -19.81 -28.16
C SER A 296 16.74 -19.90 -27.87
N GLY A 297 17.17 -20.97 -27.19
CA GLY A 297 18.56 -21.14 -26.72
C GLY A 297 19.01 -20.08 -25.72
N ALA A 298 18.09 -19.21 -25.28
CA ALA A 298 18.40 -18.07 -24.42
C ALA A 298 18.87 -18.50 -23.02
N VAL A 299 18.50 -19.71 -22.59
CA VAL A 299 19.04 -20.39 -21.40
C VAL A 299 19.55 -21.73 -21.89
N GLY A 300 20.84 -22.01 -21.73
CA GLY A 300 21.49 -23.19 -22.30
C GLY A 300 20.58 -24.43 -22.30
N SER A 301 20.27 -24.94 -23.50
CA SER A 301 19.35 -26.07 -23.68
C SER A 301 19.95 -27.32 -23.04
N VAL A 302 19.27 -27.88 -22.04
CA VAL A 302 19.62 -29.17 -21.47
C VAL A 302 19.22 -30.26 -22.47
N HIS A 303 20.04 -30.51 -23.47
CA HIS A 303 20.09 -31.81 -24.10
C HIS A 303 21.12 -32.66 -23.33
N LEU A 304 20.65 -33.28 -22.24
CA LEU A 304 21.40 -34.43 -21.67
C LEU A 304 21.45 -35.49 -22.78
N LYS A 305 22.56 -35.56 -23.49
CA LYS A 305 22.90 -36.78 -24.21
C LYS A 305 23.22 -37.81 -23.14
N GLU A 306 22.32 -38.75 -22.95
CA GLU A 306 22.61 -39.97 -22.18
C GLU A 306 23.88 -40.61 -22.76
N GLY A 307 24.97 -40.65 -21.98
CA GLY A 307 26.07 -41.60 -22.22
C GLY A 307 27.43 -41.05 -22.66
N GLU A 308 27.79 -39.79 -22.48
CA GLU A 308 29.21 -39.37 -22.64
C GLU A 308 29.82 -38.99 -21.29
N ASP A 309 30.49 -39.97 -20.70
CA ASP A 309 31.45 -39.81 -19.59
C ASP A 309 32.74 -39.18 -20.16
N CYS A 310 32.77 -37.85 -20.29
CA CYS A 310 34.00 -37.20 -20.69
C CYS A 310 34.85 -36.92 -19.43
N GLY A 311 35.85 -37.78 -19.21
CA GLY A 311 36.86 -37.68 -18.14
C GLY A 311 37.77 -36.44 -18.24
N CYS A 312 37.27 -35.30 -18.61
CA CYS A 312 37.93 -34.01 -18.58
C CYS A 312 37.24 -33.15 -17.52
N GLY A 313 37.99 -32.67 -16.53
CA GLY A 313 37.53 -31.88 -15.39
C GLY A 313 36.97 -30.50 -15.74
N PHE A 314 36.00 -30.47 -16.68
CA PHE A 314 35.19 -29.30 -16.94
C PHE A 314 34.06 -29.28 -15.90
N GLU A 315 33.92 -28.17 -15.20
CA GLU A 315 32.75 -27.90 -14.40
C GLU A 315 31.52 -28.07 -15.31
N ALA A 316 30.55 -28.91 -14.89
CA ALA A 316 29.32 -29.11 -15.62
C ALA A 316 28.64 -27.73 -15.86
N PRO A 317 28.09 -27.45 -17.05
CA PRO A 317 27.44 -26.17 -17.31
C PRO A 317 26.30 -25.98 -16.32
N HIS A 318 26.41 -24.94 -15.48
CA HIS A 318 25.37 -24.59 -14.50
C HIS A 318 24.16 -24.04 -15.24
N PHE A 319 23.04 -24.73 -15.13
CA PHE A 319 21.76 -24.26 -15.67
C PHE A 319 20.98 -23.54 -14.56
N PRO A 320 20.49 -22.31 -14.81
CA PRO A 320 19.69 -21.60 -13.83
C PRO A 320 18.39 -22.36 -13.52
N ALA A 321 17.94 -22.29 -12.27
CA ALA A 321 16.66 -22.85 -11.84
C ALA A 321 15.51 -22.32 -12.73
N ARG A 322 14.61 -23.19 -13.15
CA ARG A 322 13.40 -22.80 -13.88
C ARG A 322 12.22 -22.81 -12.94
N VAL A 323 11.51 -21.69 -12.84
CA VAL A 323 10.38 -21.56 -11.94
C VAL A 323 9.18 -20.96 -12.70
N VAL A 324 8.13 -21.72 -12.81
CA VAL A 324 6.84 -21.20 -13.29
C VAL A 324 6.10 -20.56 -12.13
N VAL A 325 5.58 -19.36 -12.32
CA VAL A 325 4.79 -18.64 -11.31
C VAL A 325 3.40 -18.35 -11.83
N TRP A 326 2.40 -18.92 -11.17
CA TRP A 326 1.00 -18.55 -11.36
C TRP A 326 0.62 -17.44 -10.38
N PRO A 327 -0.26 -16.49 -10.75
CA PRO A 327 -0.70 -15.43 -9.87
C PRO A 327 -1.58 -15.93 -8.73
N GLU A 328 -2.03 -14.99 -7.85
CA GLU A 328 -3.11 -15.30 -6.90
C GLU A 328 -4.34 -15.80 -7.67
N SER A 329 -4.83 -16.96 -7.27
CA SER A 329 -5.80 -17.73 -8.06
C SER A 329 -7.22 -17.19 -7.91
N PRO A 330 -7.94 -16.98 -9.00
CA PRO A 330 -9.39 -16.79 -8.99
C PRO A 330 -10.18 -18.11 -8.91
N MET A 331 -9.51 -19.25 -8.86
CA MET A 331 -10.13 -20.59 -8.91
C MET A 331 -10.36 -21.21 -7.54
N ASN A 332 -9.76 -20.65 -6.48
CA ASN A 332 -9.97 -21.03 -5.08
C ASN A 332 -9.90 -22.56 -4.82
N PHE A 333 -8.80 -23.20 -5.22
CA PHE A 333 -8.57 -24.63 -4.99
C PHE A 333 -7.58 -24.89 -3.84
N SER A 334 -7.60 -26.10 -3.27
CA SER A 334 -6.63 -26.58 -2.28
C SER A 334 -5.75 -27.66 -2.88
N TYR A 335 -4.43 -27.48 -2.82
CA TYR A 335 -3.44 -28.46 -3.24
C TYR A 335 -3.47 -29.67 -2.31
N GLU A 336 -3.49 -29.46 -0.97
CA GLU A 336 -3.50 -30.53 0.01
C GLU A 336 -4.72 -31.46 -0.11
N ARG A 337 -5.90 -30.87 -0.38
CA ARG A 337 -7.16 -31.63 -0.46
C ARG A 337 -7.42 -32.27 -1.83
N SER A 338 -6.58 -32.03 -2.83
CA SER A 338 -6.81 -32.49 -4.22
C SER A 338 -5.72 -33.47 -4.69
N PRO A 339 -5.83 -34.79 -4.43
CA PRO A 339 -4.81 -35.78 -4.82
C PRO A 339 -4.50 -35.78 -6.33
N GLU A 340 -5.54 -35.68 -7.16
CA GLU A 340 -5.41 -35.62 -8.63
C GLU A 340 -4.60 -34.39 -9.09
N PHE A 341 -4.87 -33.24 -8.46
CA PHE A 341 -4.13 -32.01 -8.77
C PHE A 341 -2.67 -32.12 -8.30
N ARG A 342 -2.42 -32.71 -7.12
CA ARG A 342 -1.05 -32.98 -6.64
C ARG A 342 -0.27 -33.86 -7.62
N GLU A 343 -0.89 -34.94 -8.10
CA GLU A 343 -0.25 -35.83 -9.07
C GLU A 343 0.01 -35.11 -10.40
N ARG A 344 -0.94 -34.30 -10.86
CA ARG A 344 -0.80 -33.50 -12.08
C ARG A 344 0.32 -32.48 -11.99
N VAL A 345 0.44 -31.76 -10.85
CA VAL A 345 1.53 -30.84 -10.57
C VAL A 345 2.88 -31.57 -10.53
N ALA A 346 2.96 -32.69 -9.78
CA ALA A 346 4.18 -33.45 -9.67
C ALA A 346 4.66 -34.05 -11.02
N ARG A 347 3.72 -34.43 -11.89
CA ARG A 347 4.02 -34.86 -13.27
C ARG A 347 4.54 -33.68 -14.09
N PHE A 348 3.84 -32.53 -14.06
CA PHE A 348 4.24 -31.33 -14.79
C PHE A 348 5.65 -30.88 -14.44
N THR A 349 5.99 -30.81 -13.15
CA THR A 349 7.31 -30.34 -12.69
C THR A 349 8.42 -31.26 -13.17
N ARG A 350 8.22 -32.59 -13.11
CA ARG A 350 9.20 -33.58 -13.58
C ARG A 350 9.38 -33.57 -15.11
N GLU A 351 8.25 -33.51 -15.87
CA GLU A 351 8.27 -33.53 -17.34
C GLU A 351 8.92 -32.28 -17.95
N ASN A 352 8.81 -31.13 -17.26
CA ASN A 352 9.31 -29.85 -17.77
C ASN A 352 10.60 -29.38 -17.07
N HIS A 353 11.16 -30.17 -16.16
CA HIS A 353 12.33 -29.80 -15.35
C HIS A 353 12.21 -28.36 -14.81
N ALA A 354 11.09 -28.07 -14.15
CA ALA A 354 10.77 -26.75 -13.65
C ALA A 354 10.00 -26.82 -12.34
N SER A 355 10.35 -25.97 -11.38
CA SER A 355 9.54 -25.76 -10.17
C SER A 355 8.25 -25.01 -10.50
N LEU A 356 7.20 -25.19 -9.71
CA LEU A 356 5.93 -24.48 -9.85
C LEU A 356 5.56 -23.78 -8.55
N LEU A 357 5.44 -22.46 -8.62
CA LEU A 357 4.93 -21.60 -7.55
C LEU A 357 3.52 -21.17 -7.88
N PHE A 358 2.57 -21.46 -7.02
CA PHE A 358 1.16 -21.11 -7.24
C PHE A 358 0.44 -20.79 -5.94
N ASN A 359 -0.70 -20.12 -6.05
CA ASN A 359 -1.57 -19.81 -4.93
C ASN A 359 -2.55 -20.97 -4.66
N SER A 360 -2.76 -21.28 -3.39
CA SER A 360 -3.63 -22.35 -2.91
C SER A 360 -4.34 -21.98 -1.62
N LEU A 361 -5.53 -22.54 -1.41
CA LEU A 361 -6.27 -22.40 -0.15
C LEU A 361 -6.00 -23.63 0.72
N GLU A 362 -4.99 -23.51 1.59
CA GLU A 362 -4.54 -24.66 2.38
C GLU A 362 -5.30 -24.77 3.71
N PRO A 363 -5.66 -25.97 4.15
CA PRO A 363 -6.44 -26.16 5.38
C PRO A 363 -5.62 -25.83 6.62
N THR A 364 -6.29 -25.26 7.64
CA THR A 364 -5.76 -25.20 9.01
C THR A 364 -6.21 -26.42 9.82
N GLY A 365 -5.47 -26.74 10.88
CA GLY A 365 -5.83 -27.87 11.75
C GLY A 365 -7.13 -27.71 12.52
N ASP A 366 -7.67 -26.51 12.63
CA ASP A 366 -8.91 -26.14 13.32
C ASP A 366 -10.12 -25.97 12.38
N GLY A 367 -9.97 -26.34 11.10
CA GLY A 367 -11.04 -26.29 10.09
C GLY A 367 -11.13 -24.96 9.34
N GLY A 368 -10.23 -24.02 9.58
CA GLY A 368 -10.06 -22.79 8.80
C GLY A 368 -9.27 -23.03 7.50
N GLY A 369 -8.79 -21.96 6.90
CA GLY A 369 -7.96 -22.00 5.69
C GLY A 369 -6.95 -20.86 5.62
N PHE A 370 -5.79 -21.15 5.03
CA PHE A 370 -4.80 -20.15 4.67
C PHE A 370 -4.94 -19.77 3.20
N ASN A 371 -4.78 -18.50 2.88
CA ASN A 371 -4.43 -18.06 1.53
C ASN A 371 -2.91 -18.23 1.40
N ALA A 372 -2.45 -19.28 0.71
CA ALA A 372 -1.05 -19.69 0.70
C ALA A 372 -0.40 -19.61 -0.69
N ALA A 373 0.90 -19.34 -0.73
CA ALA A 373 1.75 -19.58 -1.88
C ALA A 373 2.54 -20.87 -1.63
N VAL A 374 2.44 -21.83 -2.56
CA VAL A 374 3.05 -23.16 -2.44
C VAL A 374 4.07 -23.34 -3.57
N LEU A 375 5.29 -23.70 -3.22
CA LEU A 375 6.37 -24.02 -4.17
C LEU A 375 6.57 -25.54 -4.24
N ILE A 376 6.38 -26.08 -5.43
CA ILE A 376 6.69 -27.49 -5.74
C ILE A 376 7.99 -27.51 -6.55
N ASN A 377 8.97 -28.28 -6.10
CA ASN A 377 10.25 -28.41 -6.80
C ASN A 377 10.14 -29.31 -8.03
N GLU A 378 11.20 -29.35 -8.83
CA GLU A 378 11.29 -30.18 -10.05
C GLU A 378 11.04 -31.69 -9.79
N GLY A 379 11.33 -32.18 -8.58
CA GLY A 379 11.04 -33.55 -8.15
C GLY A 379 9.57 -33.83 -7.81
N GLY A 380 8.70 -32.81 -7.90
CA GLY A 380 7.28 -32.94 -7.59
C GLY A 380 6.94 -32.93 -6.11
N ARG A 381 7.82 -32.39 -5.26
CA ARG A 381 7.63 -32.30 -3.80
C ARG A 381 7.44 -30.85 -3.36
N VAL A 382 6.64 -30.64 -2.31
CA VAL A 382 6.54 -29.34 -1.66
C VAL A 382 7.91 -28.94 -1.13
N SER A 383 8.44 -27.82 -1.60
CA SER A 383 9.72 -27.24 -1.18
C SER A 383 9.53 -26.18 -0.12
N ALA A 384 8.51 -25.33 -0.26
CA ALA A 384 8.19 -24.28 0.70
C ALA A 384 6.73 -23.87 0.60
N GLN A 385 6.19 -23.30 1.68
CA GLN A 385 4.87 -22.68 1.76
C GLN A 385 4.96 -21.37 2.53
N TYR A 386 4.28 -20.35 2.01
CA TYR A 386 4.07 -19.06 2.68
C TYR A 386 2.58 -18.80 2.82
N ASP A 387 2.13 -18.57 4.04
CA ASP A 387 0.75 -18.23 4.34
C ASP A 387 0.60 -16.72 4.46
N LYS A 388 -0.36 -16.14 3.76
CA LYS A 388 -0.61 -14.70 3.73
C LYS A 388 -0.78 -14.14 5.15
N ILE A 389 0.08 -13.20 5.53
CA ILE A 389 0.13 -12.62 6.89
C ILE A 389 -0.93 -11.51 7.03
N ARG A 390 -1.16 -10.73 5.97
CA ARG A 390 -2.10 -9.61 5.99
C ARG A 390 -3.29 -9.87 5.08
N LEU A 391 -4.36 -10.28 5.71
CA LEU A 391 -5.61 -10.59 5.03
C LEU A 391 -6.35 -9.31 4.61
N MET A 392 -7.09 -9.41 3.51
CA MET A 392 -7.90 -8.31 2.99
C MET A 392 -9.22 -8.18 3.77
N PRO A 393 -9.47 -7.03 4.42
CA PRO A 393 -10.74 -6.78 5.10
C PRO A 393 -11.91 -6.88 4.11
N PHE A 394 -12.99 -7.55 4.52
CA PHE A 394 -14.19 -7.81 3.71
C PHE A 394 -13.97 -8.63 2.42
N GLY A 395 -12.76 -9.14 2.19
CA GLY A 395 -12.45 -10.07 1.12
C GLY A 395 -12.07 -11.45 1.66
N GLU A 396 -11.26 -11.47 2.72
CA GLU A 396 -10.74 -12.70 3.32
C GLU A 396 -11.13 -12.86 4.80
N TYR A 397 -11.52 -11.79 5.45
CA TYR A 397 -12.10 -11.82 6.81
C TYR A 397 -13.05 -10.63 7.02
N VAL A 398 -13.94 -10.74 8.00
CA VAL A 398 -14.86 -9.66 8.37
C VAL A 398 -14.35 -8.95 9.63
N PRO A 399 -13.86 -7.69 9.53
CA PRO A 399 -13.27 -6.95 10.65
C PRO A 399 -14.34 -6.36 11.60
N LEU A 400 -15.48 -7.02 11.74
CA LEU A 400 -16.56 -6.60 12.61
C LEU A 400 -16.64 -7.52 13.83
N PRO A 401 -16.95 -6.99 15.04
CA PRO A 401 -17.15 -7.80 16.22
C PRO A 401 -18.26 -8.85 16.00
N ARG A 402 -18.09 -10.03 16.58
CA ARG A 402 -19.07 -11.14 16.41
C ARG A 402 -20.47 -10.79 16.92
N TRP A 403 -20.57 -9.89 17.90
CA TRP A 403 -21.83 -9.42 18.46
C TRP A 403 -22.58 -8.40 17.58
N MET A 404 -21.94 -7.85 16.54
CA MET A 404 -22.56 -6.86 15.65
C MET A 404 -23.62 -7.56 14.77
N PRO A 405 -24.86 -7.04 14.69
CA PRO A 405 -25.88 -7.58 13.79
C PRO A 405 -25.40 -7.64 12.33
N GLY A 406 -25.59 -8.77 11.67
CA GLY A 406 -25.16 -9.00 10.28
C GLY A 406 -23.72 -9.48 10.11
N ALA A 407 -22.84 -9.37 11.10
CA ALA A 407 -21.45 -9.84 11.00
C ALA A 407 -21.34 -11.35 10.72
N GLY A 408 -22.26 -12.16 11.29
CA GLY A 408 -22.30 -13.60 11.03
C GLY A 408 -22.69 -13.94 9.59
N MET A 409 -23.68 -13.23 9.04
CA MET A 409 -24.10 -13.41 7.64
C MET A 409 -22.98 -13.02 6.67
N MET A 410 -22.27 -11.92 6.93
CA MET A 410 -21.14 -11.49 6.11
C MET A 410 -19.99 -12.52 6.11
N ARG A 411 -19.70 -13.16 7.26
CA ARG A 411 -18.66 -14.22 7.33
C ARG A 411 -19.01 -15.44 6.50
N GLY A 412 -20.28 -15.78 6.40
CA GLY A 412 -20.74 -16.86 5.52
C GLY A 412 -20.50 -16.61 4.03
N VAL A 413 -20.35 -15.35 3.62
CA VAL A 413 -20.12 -14.93 2.23
C VAL A 413 -18.64 -14.67 1.95
N VAL A 414 -17.95 -13.99 2.87
CA VAL A 414 -16.55 -13.50 2.68
C VAL A 414 -15.53 -14.61 2.94
N GLY A 415 -15.84 -15.61 3.76
CA GLY A 415 -14.85 -16.54 4.29
C GLY A 415 -14.24 -16.05 5.61
N ASP A 416 -13.52 -16.92 6.29
CA ASP A 416 -12.85 -16.65 7.57
C ASP A 416 -11.45 -17.27 7.51
N PHE A 417 -10.56 -16.65 6.71
CA PHE A 417 -9.19 -17.12 6.56
C PHE A 417 -8.38 -16.84 7.82
N THR A 418 -7.41 -17.69 8.06
CA THR A 418 -6.43 -17.56 9.14
C THR A 418 -5.19 -16.83 8.63
N PRO A 419 -4.70 -15.77 9.30
CA PRO A 419 -3.46 -15.12 8.90
C PRO A 419 -2.25 -16.01 9.19
N GLY A 420 -1.27 -15.98 8.27
CA GLY A 420 0.04 -16.58 8.47
C GLY A 420 0.87 -15.82 9.50
N GLU A 421 1.91 -16.47 10.03
CA GLU A 421 2.80 -15.90 11.05
C GLU A 421 4.27 -15.87 10.63
N ARG A 422 4.66 -16.65 9.61
CA ARG A 422 6.05 -16.89 9.24
C ARG A 422 6.42 -16.23 7.92
N TYR A 423 7.60 -15.63 7.88
CA TYR A 423 8.20 -15.09 6.68
C TYR A 423 9.08 -16.17 6.01
N THR A 424 8.43 -17.07 5.27
CA THR A 424 9.12 -18.18 4.61
C THR A 424 9.80 -17.70 3.34
N LEU A 425 11.12 -17.87 3.24
CA LEU A 425 11.84 -17.70 1.97
C LEU A 425 11.66 -18.96 1.12
N MET A 426 11.43 -18.78 -0.17
CA MET A 426 11.26 -19.86 -1.13
C MET A 426 12.56 -20.10 -1.88
N PRO A 427 13.16 -21.30 -1.79
CA PRO A 427 14.38 -21.62 -2.51
C PRO A 427 14.07 -21.85 -4.00
N LEU A 428 14.60 -21.00 -4.86
CA LEU A 428 14.57 -21.21 -6.30
C LEU A 428 15.86 -21.96 -6.67
N VAL A 429 15.80 -23.30 -6.68
CA VAL A 429 16.96 -24.18 -6.82
C VAL A 429 16.91 -24.91 -8.15
N GLY A 430 18.04 -24.98 -8.86
CA GLY A 430 18.26 -25.88 -9.99
C GLY A 430 18.72 -27.28 -9.52
N VAL A 431 18.88 -28.20 -10.48
CA VAL A 431 19.15 -29.62 -10.19
C VAL A 431 20.51 -29.84 -9.46
N ASP A 432 21.49 -28.95 -9.66
CA ASP A 432 22.88 -29.12 -9.14
C ASP A 432 23.44 -27.82 -8.52
N ASP A 433 22.64 -26.94 -7.94
CA ASP A 433 23.10 -25.58 -7.70
C ASP A 433 23.43 -25.25 -6.24
N GLU A 434 24.71 -25.03 -5.94
CA GLU A 434 25.19 -24.36 -4.73
C GLU A 434 24.80 -22.87 -4.67
N ARG A 435 24.23 -22.31 -5.75
CA ARG A 435 23.86 -20.90 -5.93
C ARG A 435 22.35 -20.69 -5.79
N GLU A 436 21.78 -21.16 -4.72
CA GLU A 436 20.37 -20.96 -4.41
C GLU A 436 19.98 -19.47 -4.43
N VAL A 437 19.00 -19.11 -5.29
CA VAL A 437 18.30 -17.82 -5.23
C VAL A 437 17.11 -17.95 -4.28
N ARG A 438 16.99 -17.08 -3.31
CA ARG A 438 15.90 -17.10 -2.34
C ARG A 438 14.88 -16.00 -2.65
N ALA A 439 13.63 -16.40 -2.87
CA ALA A 439 12.54 -15.47 -3.12
C ALA A 439 11.75 -15.17 -1.84
N GLY A 440 11.50 -13.89 -1.59
CA GLY A 440 10.49 -13.44 -0.63
C GLY A 440 9.16 -13.30 -1.36
N VAL A 441 8.24 -14.24 -1.15
CA VAL A 441 6.92 -14.25 -1.80
C VAL A 441 5.89 -13.61 -0.88
N PHE A 442 5.06 -12.73 -1.44
CA PHE A 442 3.95 -12.12 -0.72
C PHE A 442 2.72 -11.99 -1.63
N ILE A 443 1.53 -11.87 -1.01
CA ILE A 443 0.28 -12.04 -1.74
C ILE A 443 -0.54 -10.74 -1.69
N CYS A 444 -0.85 -10.18 -2.89
CA CYS A 444 -1.83 -9.13 -3.14
C CYS A 444 -1.62 -7.87 -2.26
N LEU A 445 -2.62 -7.52 -1.44
CA LEU A 445 -2.64 -6.34 -0.58
C LEU A 445 -1.38 -6.19 0.31
N GLU A 446 -0.59 -7.25 0.49
CA GLU A 446 0.62 -7.20 1.32
C GLU A 446 1.66 -6.20 0.82
N SER A 447 1.63 -5.82 -0.46
CA SER A 447 2.44 -4.71 -0.98
C SER A 447 2.15 -3.36 -0.33
N ALA A 448 0.96 -3.16 0.24
CA ALA A 448 0.60 -1.96 0.99
C ALA A 448 1.20 -1.90 2.41
N TYR A 449 1.91 -2.95 2.83
CA TYR A 449 2.53 -3.09 4.15
C TYR A 449 4.06 -3.13 4.02
N PRO A 450 4.77 -1.99 4.13
CA PRO A 450 6.21 -1.91 3.88
C PRO A 450 7.05 -2.88 4.73
N TYR A 451 6.61 -3.20 5.94
CA TYR A 451 7.35 -4.08 6.84
C TYR A 451 7.39 -5.55 6.39
N ILE A 452 6.45 -6.02 5.54
CA ILE A 452 6.45 -7.40 5.04
C ILE A 452 7.63 -7.63 4.11
N THR A 453 7.75 -6.85 3.05
CA THR A 453 8.86 -6.98 2.09
C THR A 453 10.20 -6.63 2.72
N ARG A 454 10.21 -5.67 3.65
CA ARG A 454 11.39 -5.36 4.46
C ARG A 454 11.86 -6.58 5.24
N ARG A 455 10.95 -7.33 5.85
CA ARG A 455 11.29 -8.52 6.62
C ARG A 455 11.88 -9.60 5.71
N PHE A 456 11.30 -9.88 4.56
CA PHE A 456 11.90 -10.81 3.59
C PHE A 456 13.32 -10.40 3.17
N ALA A 457 13.56 -9.11 2.91
CA ALA A 457 14.90 -8.62 2.59
C ALA A 457 15.88 -8.74 3.77
N GLN A 458 15.41 -8.61 5.01
CA GLN A 458 16.20 -8.85 6.22
C GLN A 458 16.56 -10.33 6.43
N GLU A 459 15.64 -11.23 6.11
CA GLU A 459 15.88 -12.69 6.16
C GLU A 459 16.79 -13.16 5.02
N GLY A 460 17.08 -12.30 4.05
CA GLY A 460 18.03 -12.57 2.98
C GLY A 460 17.41 -12.94 1.64
N ALA A 461 16.20 -12.45 1.34
CA ALA A 461 15.65 -12.58 0.00
C ALA A 461 16.54 -11.89 -1.03
N ASP A 462 16.82 -12.59 -2.13
CA ASP A 462 17.53 -12.06 -3.30
C ASP A 462 16.58 -11.32 -4.24
N VAL A 463 15.36 -11.85 -4.38
CA VAL A 463 14.28 -11.35 -5.20
C VAL A 463 12.98 -11.32 -4.40
N LEU A 464 12.08 -10.43 -4.76
CA LEU A 464 10.71 -10.39 -4.25
C LEU A 464 9.75 -10.84 -5.35
N ILE A 465 8.75 -11.63 -5.02
CA ILE A 465 7.69 -12.06 -5.94
C ILE A 465 6.34 -11.68 -5.32
N GLU A 466 5.60 -10.81 -6.01
CA GLU A 466 4.23 -10.45 -5.66
C GLU A 466 3.27 -11.27 -6.53
N MET A 467 2.47 -12.12 -5.89
CA MET A 467 1.38 -12.86 -6.53
C MET A 467 0.07 -12.16 -6.22
N THR A 468 -0.67 -11.72 -7.25
CA THR A 468 -1.88 -10.91 -7.00
C THR A 468 -3.00 -11.14 -8.01
N ASN A 469 -4.22 -10.76 -7.60
CA ASN A 469 -5.40 -10.80 -8.45
C ASN A 469 -6.21 -9.51 -8.28
N ASP A 470 -6.01 -8.58 -9.20
CA ASP A 470 -6.70 -7.29 -9.20
C ASP A 470 -8.09 -7.35 -9.88
N ALA A 471 -8.52 -8.51 -10.35
CA ALA A 471 -9.76 -8.68 -11.14
C ALA A 471 -11.03 -8.28 -10.37
N TYR A 472 -11.01 -8.48 -9.05
CA TYR A 472 -12.17 -8.17 -8.19
C TYR A 472 -12.54 -6.68 -8.17
N GLN A 473 -11.63 -5.79 -8.50
CA GLN A 473 -11.85 -4.34 -8.51
C GLN A 473 -12.14 -3.78 -9.91
N GLY A 474 -12.24 -4.65 -10.94
CA GLY A 474 -12.49 -4.25 -12.32
C GLY A 474 -11.34 -3.45 -12.94
N ASP A 475 -11.53 -2.96 -14.18
CA ASP A 475 -10.55 -2.08 -14.83
C ASP A 475 -10.64 -0.66 -14.26
N THR A 476 -9.93 -0.44 -13.19
CA THR A 476 -9.97 0.81 -12.42
C THR A 476 -8.56 1.27 -12.04
N ALA A 477 -8.48 2.45 -11.43
CA ALA A 477 -7.23 3.05 -10.92
C ALA A 477 -6.44 2.12 -9.97
N VAL A 478 -7.12 1.16 -9.32
CA VAL A 478 -6.48 0.23 -8.37
C VAL A 478 -5.29 -0.49 -8.98
N MET A 479 -5.34 -0.89 -10.24
CA MET A 479 -4.27 -1.66 -10.88
C MET A 479 -2.94 -0.90 -10.92
N ARG A 480 -2.97 0.39 -11.24
CA ARG A 480 -1.78 1.26 -11.23
C ARG A 480 -1.42 1.72 -9.81
N GLN A 481 -2.41 1.94 -8.94
CA GLN A 481 -2.14 2.25 -7.51
C GLN A 481 -1.47 1.08 -6.81
N HIS A 482 -1.90 -0.15 -7.09
CA HIS A 482 -1.31 -1.36 -6.54
C HIS A 482 0.12 -1.57 -7.06
N LEU A 483 0.36 -1.38 -8.36
CA LEU A 483 1.71 -1.39 -8.94
C LEU A 483 2.61 -0.33 -8.28
N SER A 484 2.08 0.86 -7.94
CA SER A 484 2.84 1.90 -7.24
C SER A 484 3.36 1.42 -5.87
N ASN A 485 2.58 0.61 -5.15
CA ASN A 485 3.05 -0.01 -3.91
C ASN A 485 4.24 -0.93 -4.18
N ALA A 486 4.14 -1.83 -5.18
CA ALA A 486 5.20 -2.75 -5.55
C ALA A 486 6.51 -2.03 -5.92
N VAL A 487 6.41 -0.92 -6.68
CA VAL A 487 7.58 -0.09 -7.03
C VAL A 487 8.31 0.40 -5.79
N PHE A 488 7.58 0.90 -4.80
CA PHE A 488 8.21 1.33 -3.55
C PHE A 488 8.81 0.17 -2.78
N ARG A 489 8.20 -1.02 -2.78
CA ARG A 489 8.78 -2.21 -2.12
C ARG A 489 10.13 -2.59 -2.72
N ALA A 490 10.26 -2.52 -4.04
CA ALA A 490 11.53 -2.78 -4.71
C ALA A 490 12.61 -1.77 -4.28
N VAL A 491 12.29 -0.46 -4.29
CA VAL A 491 13.25 0.60 -3.92
C VAL A 491 13.62 0.57 -2.45
N GLU A 492 12.65 0.42 -1.56
CA GLU A 492 12.85 0.36 -0.12
C GLU A 492 13.75 -0.78 0.31
N THR A 493 13.60 -1.93 -0.34
CA THR A 493 14.40 -3.13 -0.03
C THR A 493 15.69 -3.23 -0.82
N GLY A 494 15.78 -2.53 -1.96
CA GLY A 494 16.89 -2.67 -2.90
C GLY A 494 16.91 -4.05 -3.55
N ARG A 495 15.74 -4.64 -3.80
CA ARG A 495 15.58 -5.95 -4.43
C ARG A 495 14.78 -5.82 -5.73
N THR A 496 15.14 -6.62 -6.72
CA THR A 496 14.26 -6.82 -7.88
C THR A 496 12.95 -7.38 -7.38
N LEU A 497 11.83 -6.86 -7.91
CA LEU A 497 10.50 -7.36 -7.62
C LEU A 497 9.84 -7.81 -8.93
N LEU A 498 9.36 -9.05 -8.94
CA LEU A 498 8.56 -9.63 -10.00
C LEU A 498 7.10 -9.60 -9.56
N ARG A 499 6.31 -8.81 -10.26
CA ARG A 499 4.86 -8.76 -10.02
C ARG A 499 4.16 -9.66 -11.01
N VAL A 500 3.46 -10.68 -10.52
CA VAL A 500 2.71 -11.67 -11.31
C VAL A 500 1.24 -11.54 -10.96
N THR A 501 0.43 -11.11 -11.93
CA THR A 501 -1.00 -10.83 -11.71
C THR A 501 -1.88 -11.69 -12.58
N ASN A 502 -3.15 -11.87 -12.18
CA ASN A 502 -4.15 -12.54 -13.02
C ASN A 502 -4.65 -11.63 -14.16
N THR A 503 -5.13 -10.42 -13.85
CA THR A 503 -5.73 -9.48 -14.83
C THR A 503 -5.09 -8.10 -14.82
N GLY A 504 -4.28 -7.81 -13.80
CA GLY A 504 -3.64 -6.51 -13.60
C GLY A 504 -2.45 -6.28 -14.53
N VAL A 505 -1.44 -5.58 -14.02
CA VAL A 505 -0.20 -5.33 -14.75
C VAL A 505 0.90 -6.21 -14.14
N SER A 506 1.31 -7.26 -14.85
CA SER A 506 2.53 -8.00 -14.51
C SER A 506 3.75 -7.23 -15.02
N ALA A 507 4.82 -7.19 -14.22
CA ALA A 507 6.00 -6.41 -14.56
C ALA A 507 7.23 -6.86 -13.76
N ARG A 508 8.41 -6.56 -14.28
CA ARG A 508 9.67 -6.59 -13.55
C ARG A 508 10.00 -5.19 -13.05
N ILE A 509 10.32 -5.06 -11.79
CA ILE A 509 10.66 -3.79 -11.14
C ILE A 509 12.10 -3.87 -10.63
N SER A 510 12.96 -2.95 -11.10
CA SER A 510 14.36 -2.90 -10.67
C SER A 510 14.49 -2.39 -9.22
N PRO A 511 15.64 -2.62 -8.55
CA PRO A 511 15.94 -2.04 -7.24
C PRO A 511 15.92 -0.50 -7.20
N ARG A 512 15.90 0.14 -8.37
CA ARG A 512 15.77 1.59 -8.53
C ARG A 512 14.32 2.05 -8.77
N GLY A 513 13.38 1.11 -8.93
CA GLY A 513 11.97 1.40 -9.20
C GLY A 513 11.64 1.58 -10.68
N GLU A 514 12.53 1.17 -11.58
CA GLU A 514 12.26 1.12 -13.01
C GLU A 514 11.35 -0.05 -13.30
N VAL A 515 10.22 0.21 -13.96
CA VAL A 515 9.25 -0.81 -14.35
C VAL A 515 9.53 -1.20 -15.80
N SER A 516 9.68 -2.47 -16.07
CA SER A 516 9.94 -3.03 -17.40
C SER A 516 9.04 -4.22 -17.68
N ASP A 517 8.92 -4.58 -18.96
CA ASP A 517 8.17 -5.74 -19.46
C ASP A 517 6.71 -5.77 -18.99
N GLU A 518 6.08 -4.60 -18.84
CA GLU A 518 4.68 -4.49 -18.43
C GLU A 518 3.75 -5.26 -19.37
N THR A 519 2.77 -5.94 -18.80
CA THR A 519 1.66 -6.53 -19.55
C THR A 519 0.49 -5.55 -19.66
N GLY A 520 -0.39 -5.77 -20.63
CA GLY A 520 -1.67 -5.07 -20.67
C GLY A 520 -2.62 -5.54 -19.56
N ARG A 521 -3.51 -4.64 -19.11
CA ARG A 521 -4.62 -4.96 -18.22
C ARG A 521 -5.63 -5.85 -18.95
N PHE A 522 -6.22 -6.84 -18.27
CA PHE A 522 -7.21 -7.76 -18.82
C PHE A 522 -6.77 -8.43 -20.14
N GLN A 523 -5.50 -8.78 -20.23
CA GLN A 523 -4.92 -9.50 -21.35
C GLN A 523 -4.22 -10.76 -20.85
N GLU A 524 -4.33 -11.84 -21.65
CA GLU A 524 -3.50 -13.02 -21.41
C GLU A 524 -2.08 -12.74 -21.83
N ALA A 525 -1.12 -13.08 -20.97
CA ALA A 525 0.28 -12.87 -21.25
C ALA A 525 1.17 -13.87 -20.51
N VAL A 526 2.36 -14.11 -21.07
CA VAL A 526 3.45 -14.79 -20.41
C VAL A 526 4.67 -13.90 -20.48
N ARG A 527 5.43 -13.82 -19.37
CA ARG A 527 6.70 -13.13 -19.31
C ARG A 527 7.78 -14.09 -18.82
N VAL A 528 8.98 -13.92 -19.32
CA VAL A 528 10.15 -14.67 -18.90
C VAL A 528 11.19 -13.68 -18.38
N TRP A 529 11.60 -13.86 -17.13
CA TRP A 529 12.55 -12.96 -16.47
C TRP A 529 13.72 -13.73 -15.89
N GLU A 530 14.91 -13.28 -16.20
CA GLU A 530 16.12 -13.74 -15.55
C GLU A 530 16.30 -13.05 -14.19
N VAL A 531 16.64 -13.83 -13.19
CA VAL A 531 16.88 -13.37 -11.83
C VAL A 531 18.28 -13.75 -11.39
N ALA A 532 19.08 -12.74 -11.05
CA ALA A 532 20.38 -12.93 -10.44
C ALA A 532 20.28 -12.82 -8.91
N ARG A 533 21.24 -13.40 -8.20
CA ARG A 533 21.39 -13.20 -6.75
C ARG A 533 21.61 -11.73 -6.44
N SER A 534 21.14 -11.32 -5.29
CA SER A 534 21.45 -9.98 -4.80
C SER A 534 22.91 -9.90 -4.33
N ASP A 535 23.50 -8.72 -4.39
CA ASP A 535 24.84 -8.45 -3.83
C ASP A 535 24.88 -8.49 -2.27
N GLY A 536 23.78 -8.87 -1.64
CA GLY A 536 23.61 -8.96 -0.19
C GLY A 536 23.55 -7.61 0.53
N ARG A 537 23.78 -6.49 -0.17
CA ARG A 537 23.67 -5.16 0.43
C ARG A 537 22.23 -4.86 0.82
N ARG A 538 22.08 -4.21 1.96
CA ARG A 538 20.78 -3.78 2.50
C ARG A 538 20.70 -2.26 2.46
N THR A 539 19.57 -1.74 2.03
CA THR A 539 19.27 -0.31 2.13
C THR A 539 19.26 0.14 3.60
N PHE A 540 19.34 1.44 3.84
CA PHE A 540 19.17 1.98 5.19
C PHE A 540 17.77 1.63 5.74
N TYR A 541 16.73 1.75 4.91
CA TYR A 541 15.36 1.39 5.29
C TYR A 541 15.25 -0.11 5.64
N THR A 542 15.88 -1.01 4.88
CA THR A 542 15.90 -2.44 5.24
C THR A 542 16.54 -2.68 6.59
N ARG A 543 17.65 -2.01 6.92
CA ARG A 543 18.38 -2.19 8.18
C ARG A 543 17.61 -1.63 9.37
N PHE A 544 17.14 -0.38 9.25
CA PHE A 544 16.67 0.43 10.39
C PHE A 544 15.16 0.67 10.38
N GLY A 545 14.45 0.36 9.28
CA GLY A 545 13.01 0.48 9.15
C GLY A 545 12.52 1.91 9.32
N ASP A 546 11.52 2.05 10.16
CA ASP A 546 10.75 3.28 10.34
C ASP A 546 11.48 4.35 11.20
N THR A 547 12.81 4.26 11.38
CA THR A 547 13.57 5.22 12.18
C THR A 547 13.46 6.66 11.67
N PHE A 548 13.39 6.86 10.36
CA PHE A 548 13.18 8.20 9.78
C PHE A 548 11.86 8.81 10.24
N VAL A 549 10.75 8.08 10.09
CA VAL A 549 9.43 8.58 10.46
C VAL A 549 9.27 8.66 11.98
N ALA A 550 9.91 7.78 12.75
CA ALA A 550 9.99 7.87 14.20
C ALA A 550 10.71 9.16 14.64
N ALA A 551 11.83 9.52 13.99
CA ALA A 551 12.52 10.78 14.22
C ALA A 551 11.64 12.00 13.89
N CYS A 552 10.94 11.98 12.75
CA CYS A 552 9.95 12.99 12.37
C CYS A 552 8.85 13.13 13.45
N THR A 553 8.38 12.01 13.98
CA THR A 553 7.36 11.99 15.04
C THR A 553 7.88 12.60 16.34
N LEU A 554 9.09 12.23 16.77
CA LEU A 554 9.71 12.79 17.97
C LEU A 554 9.93 14.31 17.85
N VAL A 555 10.45 14.78 16.70
CA VAL A 555 10.60 16.21 16.42
C VAL A 555 9.24 16.91 16.47
N SER A 556 8.22 16.32 15.86
CA SER A 556 6.86 16.87 15.87
C SER A 556 6.29 16.98 17.28
N LEU A 557 6.41 15.93 18.09
CA LEU A 557 5.95 15.91 19.49
C LEU A 557 6.70 16.92 20.35
N PHE A 558 8.01 17.05 20.15
CA PHE A 558 8.81 18.05 20.86
C PHE A 558 8.32 19.47 20.59
N PHE A 559 8.18 19.86 19.32
CA PHE A 559 7.69 21.20 18.98
C PHE A 559 6.23 21.40 19.40
N LEU A 560 5.37 20.40 19.31
CA LEU A 560 4.01 20.46 19.83
C LEU A 560 3.99 20.69 21.34
N ALA A 561 4.84 20.01 22.11
CA ALA A 561 4.96 20.22 23.55
C ALA A 561 5.37 21.65 23.89
N LEU A 562 6.23 22.27 23.09
CA LEU A 562 6.60 23.67 23.26
C LEU A 562 5.43 24.65 23.04
N THR A 563 4.39 24.26 22.30
CA THR A 563 3.21 25.12 22.13
C THR A 563 2.40 25.28 23.42
N PHE A 564 2.51 24.37 24.38
CA PHE A 564 1.80 24.40 25.65
C PHE A 564 2.54 25.24 26.73
N ARG A 565 3.82 25.55 26.52
CA ARG A 565 4.55 26.42 27.46
C ARG A 565 3.99 27.85 27.40
N ARG A 566 3.56 28.42 28.54
CA ARG A 566 3.09 29.81 28.64
C ARG A 566 4.19 30.75 28.15
N ARG A 567 3.83 31.74 27.30
CA ARG A 567 4.74 32.88 27.05
C ARG A 567 4.92 33.58 28.39
N ARG A 568 6.17 33.66 28.91
CA ARG A 568 6.44 34.61 29.96
C ARG A 568 6.06 35.99 29.41
N PRO A 569 5.24 36.81 30.14
CA PRO A 569 5.04 38.18 29.73
C PRO A 569 6.43 38.83 29.66
N ALA A 570 6.72 39.51 28.53
CA ALA A 570 7.90 40.37 28.47
C ALA A 570 7.79 41.31 29.67
N SER A 571 8.74 41.25 30.63
CA SER A 571 8.86 42.23 31.69
C SER A 571 8.91 43.59 31.00
N ALA A 572 7.91 44.46 31.26
CA ALA A 572 7.99 45.86 30.91
C ALA A 572 9.30 46.37 31.56
N VAL A 573 10.29 46.67 30.72
CA VAL A 573 11.45 47.43 31.12
C VAL A 573 10.92 48.85 31.19
N GLU A 574 10.75 49.36 32.43
CA GLU A 574 10.54 50.77 32.71
C GLU A 574 11.74 51.60 32.23
#